data_d3438277c968dd8dbfb88a079cea1d50
#
_entry.id   d3438277c968dd8dbfb88a079cea1d50
#
_cell.length_a   1.000
_cell.length_b   1.000
_cell.length_c   1.000
_cell.angle_alpha   90.00
_cell.angle_beta   90.00
_cell.angle_gamma   90.00
#
_symmetry.space_group_name_H-M   'P 1'
#
loop_
_entity.id
_entity.type
_entity.pdbx_description
1 polymer ?
#
loop_
_entity_poly.entity_id
_entity_poly.type
_entity_poly.pdbx_seq_one_letter_code
_entity_poly.pdbx_strand_id
1 'polypeptide(L)'
;MAKESLLYDFQQKILNQSKPDYVIAADTGTGKTMMGIHHYLKYRKDEPLLVVAPPSKIKEGGWDREIEFIANYYEVDIEYALLSWGSVAKNWAKFKGYYVLFDECHMAKNSTSQRGKAAFKLAEYSTHFCLLSATTMPNGWGDAINYFKMFGFTKNKTQFNREFAIMEYQKFGAQQFQKVVGYRNEDELEKMYQSVSVTISKNEALDLPDITYQFINFKPSKEYRVIKKDRVLDDVDYDSSAKLLSGLRYYANQKDKLAYTQDFLEGTSRNVVIFYNFKQEVEDLLDIAKKLDKKIYQVSGGKFSLPDKTDWPDVTNSVTLVQYQAGSAGIELQYCSEVVYYTPTYSYGDYQQSLGRAYRNGQENKVSVYQYKTLGTVEEEVWKALENKEDFDTKLYELTKLGG
;
A
#
# COMPACT_ATOMS: atom_id res chain seq x y z
N MET A 1 36.12 17.45 -9.29
CA MET A 1 35.29 18.00 -8.21
C MET A 1 34.26 16.93 -7.85
N ALA A 2 34.01 16.65 -6.58
CA ALA A 2 32.94 15.74 -6.20
C ALA A 2 31.60 16.31 -6.69
N LYS A 3 30.79 15.50 -7.38
CA LYS A 3 29.47 15.94 -7.85
C LYS A 3 28.57 16.19 -6.64
N GLU A 4 27.68 17.15 -6.76
CA GLU A 4 26.69 17.47 -5.74
C GLU A 4 25.77 16.27 -5.50
N SER A 5 25.26 16.11 -4.29
CA SER A 5 24.37 14.99 -3.96
C SER A 5 23.01 15.18 -4.63
N LEU A 6 22.49 14.13 -5.28
CA LEU A 6 21.12 14.09 -5.80
C LEU A 6 20.05 13.92 -4.71
N LEU A 7 20.49 13.72 -3.46
CA LEU A 7 19.59 13.45 -2.34
C LEU A 7 19.20 14.72 -1.61
N TYR A 8 17.96 14.80 -1.19
CA TYR A 8 17.51 15.80 -0.22
C TYR A 8 18.20 15.62 1.13
N ASP A 9 18.27 16.68 1.94
CA ASP A 9 18.95 16.67 3.24
C ASP A 9 18.46 15.55 4.17
N PHE A 10 17.15 15.29 4.20
CA PHE A 10 16.61 14.20 5.01
C PHE A 10 17.03 12.82 4.51
N GLN A 11 17.10 12.61 3.20
CA GLN A 11 17.56 11.37 2.59
C GLN A 11 19.05 11.14 2.89
N GLN A 12 19.84 12.20 2.82
CA GLN A 12 21.25 12.16 3.19
C GLN A 12 21.45 11.78 4.66
N LYS A 13 20.64 12.35 5.58
CA LYS A 13 20.64 11.98 7.01
C LYS A 13 20.32 10.50 7.21
N ILE A 14 19.30 10.00 6.52
CA ILE A 14 18.92 8.57 6.56
C ILE A 14 20.11 7.69 6.14
N LEU A 15 20.70 8.00 5.01
CA LEU A 15 21.82 7.20 4.51
C LEU A 15 23.06 7.29 5.40
N ASN A 16 23.31 8.44 6.03
CA ASN A 16 24.42 8.58 6.97
C ASN A 16 24.26 7.66 8.19
N GLN A 17 23.04 7.43 8.66
CA GLN A 17 22.72 6.55 9.79
C GLN A 17 22.56 5.07 9.38
N SER A 18 22.40 4.77 8.09
CA SER A 18 22.18 3.42 7.60
C SER A 18 23.39 2.50 7.79
N LYS A 19 23.12 1.20 7.83
CA LYS A 19 24.08 0.09 7.89
C LYS A 19 24.02 -0.72 6.59
N PRO A 20 25.02 -1.58 6.31
CA PRO A 20 25.01 -2.41 5.09
C PRO A 20 23.75 -3.24 4.90
N ASP A 21 23.25 -3.87 5.98
CA ASP A 21 21.96 -4.55 6.01
C ASP A 21 20.99 -3.66 6.79
N TYR A 22 19.94 -3.18 6.12
CA TYR A 22 19.11 -2.14 6.71
C TYR A 22 17.66 -2.13 6.22
N VAL A 23 16.79 -1.50 6.99
CA VAL A 23 15.40 -1.21 6.64
C VAL A 23 15.22 0.30 6.49
N ILE A 24 14.77 0.74 5.34
CA ILE A 24 14.33 2.12 5.11
C ILE A 24 12.80 2.12 5.05
N ALA A 25 12.18 2.37 6.20
CA ALA A 25 10.75 2.51 6.36
C ALA A 25 10.35 3.96 6.10
N ALA A 26 10.10 4.30 4.85
CA ALA A 26 9.82 5.67 4.43
C ALA A 26 8.49 5.76 3.69
N ASP A 27 7.68 6.74 4.01
CA ASP A 27 6.36 6.96 3.41
C ASP A 27 6.41 7.03 1.87
N THR A 28 5.26 6.83 1.23
CA THR A 28 5.15 6.97 -0.22
C THR A 28 5.46 8.39 -0.66
N GLY A 29 6.25 8.55 -1.74
CA GLY A 29 6.63 9.87 -2.25
C GLY A 29 7.87 10.50 -1.60
N THR A 30 8.52 9.84 -0.65
CA THR A 30 9.77 10.31 -0.03
C THR A 30 11.04 9.95 -0.82
N GLY A 31 10.91 9.30 -1.99
CA GLY A 31 12.04 8.93 -2.83
C GLY A 31 12.79 7.66 -2.40
N LYS A 32 12.05 6.63 -1.93
CA LYS A 32 12.64 5.32 -1.53
C LYS A 32 13.56 4.71 -2.60
N THR A 33 13.18 4.80 -3.87
CA THR A 33 13.99 4.29 -5.00
C THR A 33 15.37 4.94 -5.02
N MET A 34 15.42 6.29 -4.95
CA MET A 34 16.66 7.05 -4.87
C MET A 34 17.50 6.65 -3.65
N MET A 35 16.88 6.57 -2.48
CA MET A 35 17.58 6.15 -1.25
C MET A 35 18.12 4.73 -1.36
N GLY A 36 17.36 3.79 -1.94
CA GLY A 36 17.79 2.41 -2.14
C GLY A 36 19.01 2.30 -3.05
N ILE A 37 19.01 2.99 -4.19
CA ILE A 37 20.17 2.97 -5.12
C ILE A 37 21.39 3.61 -4.48
N HIS A 38 21.24 4.74 -3.77
CA HIS A 38 22.36 5.37 -3.06
C HIS A 38 22.85 4.52 -1.87
N HIS A 39 21.97 3.75 -1.23
CA HIS A 39 22.37 2.79 -0.22
C HIS A 39 23.22 1.67 -0.82
N TYR A 40 22.84 1.14 -1.98
CA TYR A 40 23.67 0.22 -2.73
C TYR A 40 25.04 0.86 -3.09
N LEU A 41 25.06 2.05 -3.67
CA LEU A 41 26.30 2.75 -4.03
C LEU A 41 27.22 3.00 -2.83
N LYS A 42 26.66 3.23 -1.66
CA LYS A 42 27.42 3.47 -0.41
C LYS A 42 28.11 2.21 0.10
N TYR A 43 27.48 1.05 -0.04
CA TYR A 43 27.95 -0.18 0.62
C TYR A 43 28.43 -1.26 -0.34
N ARG A 44 28.19 -1.10 -1.67
CA ARG A 44 28.72 -2.03 -2.66
C ARG A 44 30.26 -1.99 -2.71
N LYS A 45 30.82 -3.13 -3.08
CA LYS A 45 32.21 -3.21 -3.58
C LYS A 45 32.13 -3.30 -5.11
N ASP A 46 32.09 -4.53 -5.65
CA ASP A 46 32.01 -4.80 -7.09
C ASP A 46 30.82 -5.68 -7.48
N GLU A 47 29.98 -6.04 -6.50
CA GLU A 47 28.84 -6.92 -6.73
C GLU A 47 27.70 -6.22 -7.50
N PRO A 48 27.02 -6.97 -8.39
CA PRO A 48 25.87 -6.45 -9.11
C PRO A 48 24.65 -6.25 -8.18
N LEU A 49 23.74 -5.37 -8.61
CA LEU A 49 22.51 -5.04 -7.91
C LEU A 49 21.37 -5.96 -8.36
N LEU A 50 20.66 -6.58 -7.42
CA LEU A 50 19.36 -7.16 -7.66
C LEU A 50 18.26 -6.28 -7.02
N VAL A 51 17.26 -5.89 -7.79
CA VAL A 51 16.05 -5.26 -7.26
C VAL A 51 14.89 -6.26 -7.32
N VAL A 52 14.32 -6.58 -6.16
CA VAL A 52 13.08 -7.36 -6.07
C VAL A 52 11.93 -6.40 -5.85
N ALA A 53 11.00 -6.31 -6.81
CA ALA A 53 9.95 -5.30 -6.82
C ALA A 53 8.58 -5.86 -7.29
N PRO A 54 7.47 -5.12 -7.07
CA PRO A 54 6.17 -5.46 -7.67
C PRO A 54 6.25 -5.52 -9.20
N PRO A 55 5.53 -6.46 -9.85
CA PRO A 55 5.52 -6.59 -11.31
C PRO A 55 5.14 -5.30 -12.05
N SER A 56 4.21 -4.52 -11.49
CA SER A 56 3.80 -3.23 -12.05
C SER A 56 4.95 -2.24 -12.11
N LYS A 57 5.71 -2.06 -11.03
CA LYS A 57 6.86 -1.15 -10.97
C LYS A 57 7.98 -1.53 -11.95
N ILE A 58 8.18 -2.84 -12.15
CA ILE A 58 9.14 -3.32 -13.16
C ILE A 58 8.63 -2.99 -14.56
N LYS A 59 7.37 -3.31 -14.86
CA LYS A 59 6.77 -3.06 -16.18
C LYS A 59 6.76 -1.57 -16.57
N GLU A 60 6.63 -0.68 -15.62
CA GLU A 60 6.67 0.77 -15.83
C GLU A 60 8.08 1.30 -16.12
N GLY A 61 9.13 0.49 -15.93
CA GLY A 61 10.53 0.88 -16.14
C GLY A 61 11.02 1.94 -15.15
N GLY A 62 10.35 2.08 -13.99
CA GLY A 62 10.72 3.09 -13.00
C GLY A 62 12.12 2.85 -12.41
N TRP A 63 12.43 1.60 -12.09
CA TRP A 63 13.74 1.22 -11.58
C TRP A 63 14.84 1.39 -12.61
N ASP A 64 14.60 0.99 -13.87
CA ASP A 64 15.56 1.14 -14.95
C ASP A 64 15.94 2.61 -15.14
N ARG A 65 14.93 3.50 -15.27
CA ARG A 65 15.15 4.95 -15.44
C ARG A 65 15.97 5.57 -14.30
N GLU A 66 15.64 5.23 -13.06
CA GLU A 66 16.33 5.79 -11.89
C GLU A 66 17.76 5.27 -11.76
N ILE A 67 18.00 3.98 -12.02
CA ILE A 67 19.35 3.40 -11.99
C ILE A 67 20.21 4.02 -13.08
N GLU A 68 19.71 4.11 -14.32
CA GLU A 68 20.42 4.71 -15.44
C GLU A 68 20.69 6.20 -15.21
N PHE A 69 19.72 6.94 -14.68
CA PHE A 69 19.90 8.34 -14.33
C PHE A 69 21.01 8.55 -13.30
N ILE A 70 21.01 7.77 -12.22
CA ILE A 70 22.03 7.85 -11.16
C ILE A 70 23.39 7.41 -11.67
N ALA A 71 23.45 6.31 -12.44
CA ALA A 71 24.69 5.82 -13.05
C ALA A 71 25.33 6.87 -13.96
N ASN A 72 24.54 7.49 -14.84
CA ASN A 72 25.00 8.55 -15.72
C ASN A 72 25.42 9.81 -14.94
N TYR A 73 24.65 10.20 -13.93
CA TYR A 73 24.98 11.40 -13.14
C TYR A 73 26.30 11.27 -12.40
N TYR A 74 26.54 10.13 -11.73
CA TYR A 74 27.79 9.90 -10.99
C TYR A 74 28.92 9.32 -11.84
N GLU A 75 28.67 9.01 -13.13
CA GLU A 75 29.65 8.36 -14.06
C GLU A 75 30.15 7.03 -13.46
N VAL A 76 29.23 6.22 -12.95
CA VAL A 76 29.53 4.91 -12.36
C VAL A 76 28.81 3.81 -13.14
N ASP A 77 29.47 2.68 -13.30
CA ASP A 77 28.82 1.49 -13.86
C ASP A 77 28.00 0.76 -12.78
N ILE A 78 26.77 0.38 -13.14
CA ILE A 78 25.85 -0.39 -12.29
C ILE A 78 25.35 -1.57 -13.11
N GLU A 79 25.95 -2.74 -12.88
CA GLU A 79 25.35 -3.99 -13.36
C GLU A 79 24.14 -4.34 -12.47
N TYR A 80 22.96 -4.55 -13.08
CA TYR A 80 21.76 -4.82 -12.31
C TYR A 80 20.81 -5.82 -12.97
N ALA A 81 19.93 -6.39 -12.14
CA ALA A 81 18.82 -7.23 -12.57
C ALA A 81 17.55 -6.86 -11.81
N LEU A 82 16.39 -6.98 -12.47
CA LEU A 82 15.07 -6.79 -11.87
C LEU A 82 14.36 -8.13 -11.74
N LEU A 83 13.82 -8.42 -10.56
CA LEU A 83 13.10 -9.65 -10.28
C LEU A 83 11.74 -9.34 -9.65
N SER A 84 10.65 -9.84 -10.24
CA SER A 84 9.33 -9.62 -9.64
C SER A 84 9.11 -10.49 -8.41
N TRP A 85 8.34 -9.99 -7.44
CA TRP A 85 7.90 -10.76 -6.27
C TRP A 85 7.18 -12.05 -6.63
N GLY A 86 6.52 -12.13 -7.78
CA GLY A 86 5.90 -13.36 -8.29
C GLY A 86 6.91 -14.41 -8.73
N SER A 87 8.11 -13.99 -9.14
CA SER A 87 9.16 -14.86 -9.68
C SER A 87 10.23 -15.22 -8.67
N VAL A 88 10.29 -14.55 -7.51
CA VAL A 88 11.38 -14.70 -6.54
C VAL A 88 11.54 -16.14 -6.06
N ALA A 89 10.44 -16.85 -5.80
CA ALA A 89 10.47 -18.22 -5.29
C ALA A 89 11.14 -19.21 -6.25
N LYS A 90 11.03 -18.97 -7.56
CA LYS A 90 11.60 -19.85 -8.60
C LYS A 90 13.05 -19.47 -8.96
N ASN A 91 13.45 -18.22 -8.78
CA ASN A 91 14.69 -17.70 -9.37
C ASN A 91 15.74 -17.22 -8.35
N TRP A 92 15.43 -17.14 -7.06
CA TRP A 92 16.35 -16.60 -6.04
C TRP A 92 17.77 -17.15 -6.12
N ALA A 93 17.93 -18.43 -6.44
CA ALA A 93 19.23 -19.10 -6.44
C ALA A 93 20.20 -18.62 -7.53
N LYS A 94 19.70 -17.92 -8.55
CA LYS A 94 20.49 -17.33 -9.65
C LYS A 94 21.23 -16.06 -9.22
N PHE A 95 20.80 -15.45 -8.10
CA PHE A 95 21.26 -14.14 -7.65
C PHE A 95 22.06 -14.20 -6.35
N LYS A 96 22.75 -15.31 -6.11
CA LYS A 96 23.69 -15.41 -4.98
C LYS A 96 24.87 -14.48 -5.20
N GLY A 97 25.27 -13.78 -4.15
CA GLY A 97 26.39 -12.83 -4.20
C GLY A 97 26.01 -11.45 -4.75
N TYR A 98 24.76 -11.21 -5.10
CA TYR A 98 24.28 -9.88 -5.44
C TYR A 98 24.06 -9.03 -4.18
N TYR A 99 24.12 -7.73 -4.34
CA TYR A 99 23.50 -6.78 -3.40
C TYR A 99 21.99 -6.72 -3.67
N VAL A 100 21.14 -6.85 -2.64
CA VAL A 100 19.70 -6.99 -2.89
C VAL A 100 18.90 -5.82 -2.31
N LEU A 101 18.14 -5.14 -3.15
CA LEU A 101 17.09 -4.20 -2.75
C LEU A 101 15.73 -4.89 -2.81
N PHE A 102 15.02 -4.93 -1.70
CA PHE A 102 13.66 -5.45 -1.61
C PHE A 102 12.66 -4.29 -1.58
N ASP A 103 12.14 -3.88 -2.73
CA ASP A 103 11.10 -2.87 -2.82
C ASP A 103 9.73 -3.45 -2.44
N GLU A 104 8.96 -2.71 -1.66
CA GLU A 104 7.73 -3.16 -1.01
C GLU A 104 7.95 -4.46 -0.22
N CYS A 105 8.93 -4.44 0.66
CA CYS A 105 9.40 -5.61 1.40
C CYS A 105 8.30 -6.29 2.23
N HIS A 106 7.20 -5.60 2.56
CA HIS A 106 6.02 -6.18 3.21
C HIS A 106 5.44 -7.38 2.43
N MET A 107 5.70 -7.48 1.13
CA MET A 107 5.32 -8.66 0.33
C MET A 107 6.04 -9.95 0.77
N ALA A 108 7.14 -9.86 1.52
CA ALA A 108 7.90 -10.98 2.09
C ALA A 108 7.60 -11.22 3.58
N LYS A 109 6.70 -10.46 4.21
CA LYS A 109 6.42 -10.52 5.66
C LYS A 109 6.05 -11.91 6.18
N ASN A 110 5.34 -12.71 5.39
CA ASN A 110 4.95 -14.07 5.79
C ASN A 110 6.12 -15.06 5.63
N SER A 111 6.81 -15.35 6.74
CA SER A 111 7.98 -16.23 6.79
C SER A 111 7.72 -17.69 6.41
N THR A 112 6.46 -18.13 6.38
CA THR A 112 6.07 -19.51 6.01
C THR A 112 5.71 -19.65 4.54
N SER A 113 5.38 -18.56 3.85
CA SER A 113 5.07 -18.55 2.42
C SER A 113 6.31 -18.88 1.56
N GLN A 114 6.10 -19.40 0.35
CA GLN A 114 7.20 -19.65 -0.60
C GLN A 114 7.99 -18.36 -0.90
N ARG A 115 7.28 -17.23 -1.06
CA ARG A 115 7.90 -15.92 -1.30
C ARG A 115 8.76 -15.46 -0.12
N GLY A 116 8.21 -15.53 1.11
CA GLY A 116 8.96 -15.15 2.31
C GLY A 116 10.19 -16.02 2.55
N LYS A 117 10.09 -17.34 2.31
CA LYS A 117 11.24 -18.25 2.38
C LYS A 117 12.31 -17.93 1.34
N ALA A 118 11.91 -17.59 0.11
CA ALA A 118 12.84 -17.23 -0.95
C ALA A 118 13.51 -15.87 -0.69
N ALA A 119 12.77 -14.88 -0.18
CA ALA A 119 13.34 -13.60 0.22
C ALA A 119 14.37 -13.75 1.36
N PHE A 120 14.07 -14.59 2.36
CA PHE A 120 15.04 -14.93 3.40
C PHE A 120 16.32 -15.54 2.82
N LYS A 121 16.19 -16.50 1.88
CA LYS A 121 17.34 -17.10 1.22
C LYS A 121 18.13 -16.11 0.36
N LEU A 122 17.45 -15.19 -0.34
CA LEU A 122 18.15 -14.11 -1.05
C LEU A 122 18.96 -13.26 -0.09
N ALA A 123 18.40 -12.82 1.03
CA ALA A 123 19.12 -12.07 2.05
C ALA A 123 20.30 -12.86 2.65
N GLU A 124 20.11 -14.16 2.93
CA GLU A 124 21.15 -15.05 3.47
C GLU A 124 22.34 -15.23 2.52
N TYR A 125 22.10 -15.24 1.20
CA TYR A 125 23.15 -15.45 0.18
C TYR A 125 23.54 -14.17 -0.57
N SER A 126 23.00 -13.01 -0.19
CA SER A 126 23.45 -11.71 -0.71
C SER A 126 24.74 -11.25 -0.04
N THR A 127 25.44 -10.31 -0.64
CA THR A 127 26.54 -9.61 0.01
C THR A 127 26.01 -8.67 1.08
N HIS A 128 24.96 -7.91 0.72
CA HIS A 128 24.19 -7.04 1.60
C HIS A 128 22.77 -6.93 1.08
N PHE A 129 21.85 -6.43 1.92
CA PHE A 129 20.48 -6.19 1.50
C PHE A 129 19.88 -4.94 2.16
N CYS A 130 18.94 -4.32 1.45
CA CYS A 130 18.14 -3.23 2.00
C CYS A 130 16.65 -3.49 1.75
N LEU A 131 15.85 -3.35 2.82
CA LEU A 131 14.41 -3.51 2.80
C LEU A 131 13.75 -2.14 2.68
N LEU A 132 12.96 -1.93 1.63
CA LEU A 132 12.27 -0.65 1.35
C LEU A 132 10.76 -0.86 1.43
N SER A 133 10.06 -0.08 2.23
CA SER A 133 8.59 -0.04 2.25
C SER A 133 8.08 1.22 2.95
N ALA A 134 6.87 1.65 2.61
CA ALA A 134 6.16 2.64 3.41
C ALA A 134 5.54 2.01 4.68
N THR A 135 5.16 0.74 4.59
CA THR A 135 4.50 -0.01 5.65
C THR A 135 5.20 -1.35 5.83
N THR A 136 6.19 -1.40 6.69
CA THR A 136 7.00 -2.62 6.89
C THR A 136 6.22 -3.69 7.66
N MET A 137 5.40 -3.29 8.63
CA MET A 137 4.68 -4.17 9.54
C MET A 137 3.19 -3.77 9.64
N PRO A 138 2.40 -3.90 8.55
CA PRO A 138 1.02 -3.44 8.53
C PRO A 138 0.10 -4.11 9.55
N ASN A 139 0.42 -5.32 10.01
CA ASN A 139 -0.37 -6.07 11.00
C ASN A 139 0.40 -6.30 12.32
N GLY A 140 1.36 -5.42 12.64
CA GLY A 140 2.14 -5.46 13.88
C GLY A 140 3.31 -6.44 13.84
N TRP A 141 3.84 -6.81 15.02
CA TRP A 141 5.09 -7.55 15.19
C TRP A 141 5.14 -8.92 14.52
N GLY A 142 4.00 -9.55 14.25
CA GLY A 142 3.96 -10.80 13.48
C GLY A 142 4.51 -10.67 12.07
N ASP A 143 4.40 -9.49 11.47
CA ASP A 143 4.94 -9.20 10.14
C ASP A 143 6.47 -9.00 10.16
N ALA A 144 7.05 -8.64 11.32
CA ALA A 144 8.49 -8.46 11.49
C ALA A 144 9.27 -9.78 11.54
N ILE A 145 8.63 -10.93 11.78
CA ILE A 145 9.30 -12.21 12.00
C ILE A 145 10.29 -12.55 10.88
N ASN A 146 9.90 -12.32 9.63
CA ASN A 146 10.78 -12.65 8.50
C ASN A 146 11.97 -11.69 8.40
N TYR A 147 11.78 -10.42 8.74
CA TYR A 147 12.87 -9.44 8.80
C TYR A 147 13.83 -9.79 9.93
N PHE A 148 13.32 -10.07 11.12
CA PHE A 148 14.15 -10.48 12.27
C PHE A 148 14.95 -11.74 11.98
N LYS A 149 14.43 -12.66 11.15
CA LYS A 149 15.22 -13.79 10.64
C LYS A 149 16.36 -13.35 9.73
N MET A 150 16.11 -12.38 8.80
CA MET A 150 17.14 -11.88 7.89
C MET A 150 18.27 -11.19 8.65
N PHE A 151 17.94 -10.46 9.73
CA PHE A 151 18.92 -9.79 10.61
C PHE A 151 19.51 -10.72 11.70
N GLY A 152 19.11 -12.00 11.76
CA GLY A 152 19.64 -12.96 12.72
C GLY A 152 19.11 -12.83 14.15
N PHE A 153 18.10 -11.99 14.39
CA PHE A 153 17.49 -11.82 15.73
C PHE A 153 16.66 -13.02 16.17
N THR A 154 16.12 -13.78 15.24
CA THR A 154 15.40 -15.03 15.52
C THR A 154 15.68 -16.08 14.46
N LYS A 155 15.69 -17.36 14.85
CA LYS A 155 15.92 -18.48 13.91
C LYS A 155 14.66 -18.81 13.10
N ASN A 156 13.48 -18.69 13.73
CA ASN A 156 12.21 -19.07 13.12
C ASN A 156 11.01 -18.52 13.90
N LYS A 157 9.81 -18.64 13.31
CA LYS A 157 8.54 -18.21 13.91
C LYS A 157 8.26 -18.85 15.27
N THR A 158 8.64 -20.10 15.47
CA THR A 158 8.40 -20.82 16.74
C THR A 158 9.21 -20.22 17.88
N GLN A 159 10.48 -19.89 17.63
CA GLN A 159 11.32 -19.22 18.61
C GLN A 159 10.76 -17.83 18.93
N PHE A 160 10.47 -17.03 17.90
CA PHE A 160 9.89 -15.69 18.06
C PHE A 160 8.61 -15.73 18.90
N ASN A 161 7.67 -16.62 18.55
CA ASN A 161 6.41 -16.73 19.27
C ASN A 161 6.61 -17.14 20.73
N ARG A 162 7.54 -18.06 21.01
CA ARG A 162 7.86 -18.47 22.37
C ARG A 162 8.40 -17.32 23.23
N GLU A 163 9.18 -16.43 22.62
CA GLU A 163 9.83 -15.32 23.32
C GLU A 163 8.91 -14.12 23.48
N PHE A 164 8.10 -13.82 22.46
CA PHE A 164 7.36 -12.56 22.38
C PHE A 164 5.85 -12.70 22.27
N ALA A 165 5.29 -13.78 21.71
CA ALA A 165 3.86 -13.85 21.48
C ALA A 165 3.06 -14.17 22.75
N ILE A 166 1.93 -13.51 22.91
CA ILE A 166 0.85 -13.85 23.85
C ILE A 166 -0.15 -14.72 23.07
N MET A 167 -0.30 -15.97 23.50
CA MET A 167 -1.10 -16.97 22.81
C MET A 167 -2.36 -17.28 23.63
N GLU A 168 -3.51 -17.27 22.98
CA GLU A 168 -4.78 -17.71 23.57
C GLU A 168 -5.36 -18.89 22.80
N TYR A 169 -6.03 -19.79 23.52
CA TYR A 169 -6.79 -20.88 22.92
C TYR A 169 -8.16 -20.37 22.48
N GLN A 170 -8.43 -20.43 21.20
CA GLN A 170 -9.74 -20.16 20.65
C GLN A 170 -10.40 -21.47 20.21
N LYS A 171 -11.71 -21.61 20.51
CA LYS A 171 -12.50 -22.76 20.07
C LYS A 171 -13.36 -22.33 18.89
N PHE A 172 -13.38 -23.17 17.86
CA PHE A 172 -14.27 -23.04 16.73
C PHE A 172 -14.94 -24.39 16.46
N GLY A 173 -16.21 -24.51 16.84
CA GLY A 173 -16.89 -25.80 16.88
C GLY A 173 -16.17 -26.80 17.78
N ALA A 174 -15.83 -27.97 17.24
CA ALA A 174 -15.06 -29.01 17.93
C ALA A 174 -13.52 -28.79 17.87
N GLN A 175 -13.03 -27.84 17.09
CA GLN A 175 -11.60 -27.59 16.93
C GLN A 175 -11.13 -26.50 17.90
N GLN A 176 -9.98 -26.74 18.49
CA GLN A 176 -9.26 -25.78 19.33
C GLN A 176 -7.92 -25.44 18.68
N PHE A 177 -7.63 -24.14 18.55
CA PHE A 177 -6.37 -23.66 17.99
C PHE A 177 -5.81 -22.50 18.82
N GLN A 178 -4.50 -22.35 18.77
CA GLN A 178 -3.81 -21.22 19.40
C GLN A 178 -3.76 -20.04 18.43
N LYS A 179 -4.15 -18.85 18.92
CA LYS A 179 -4.06 -17.58 18.18
C LYS A 179 -3.15 -16.63 18.96
N VAL A 180 -2.30 -15.90 18.23
CA VAL A 180 -1.57 -14.76 18.78
C VAL A 180 -2.57 -13.63 18.99
N VAL A 181 -2.70 -13.15 20.22
CA VAL A 181 -3.60 -12.05 20.61
C VAL A 181 -2.84 -10.79 21.00
N GLY A 182 -1.53 -10.84 21.11
CA GLY A 182 -0.68 -9.73 21.43
C GLY A 182 0.79 -10.14 21.54
N TYR A 183 1.61 -9.19 21.94
CA TYR A 183 3.03 -9.40 22.13
C TYR A 183 3.45 -8.89 23.51
N ARG A 184 4.48 -9.49 24.06
CA ARG A 184 5.17 -9.07 25.31
C ARG A 184 6.55 -8.56 24.97
N ASN A 185 7.14 -7.78 25.88
CA ASN A 185 8.47 -7.19 25.70
C ASN A 185 8.55 -6.34 24.42
N GLU A 186 7.51 -5.59 24.12
CA GLU A 186 7.44 -4.78 22.89
C GLU A 186 8.54 -3.73 22.83
N ASP A 187 9.01 -3.22 23.99
CA ASP A 187 10.18 -2.32 24.07
C ASP A 187 11.46 -2.99 23.54
N GLU A 188 11.62 -4.29 23.73
CA GLU A 188 12.76 -5.04 23.22
C GLU A 188 12.63 -5.24 21.71
N LEU A 189 11.44 -5.59 21.23
CA LEU A 189 11.14 -5.70 19.80
C LEU A 189 11.39 -4.37 19.09
N GLU A 190 10.96 -3.27 19.68
CA GLU A 190 11.17 -1.92 19.14
C GLU A 190 12.66 -1.59 19.06
N LYS A 191 13.43 -1.82 20.12
CA LYS A 191 14.89 -1.62 20.12
C LYS A 191 15.60 -2.47 19.08
N MET A 192 15.20 -3.74 18.94
CA MET A 192 15.75 -4.64 17.90
C MET A 192 15.48 -4.06 16.51
N TYR A 193 14.25 -3.65 16.24
CA TYR A 193 13.87 -3.07 14.95
C TYR A 193 14.59 -1.76 14.68
N GLN A 194 14.62 -0.82 15.62
CA GLN A 194 15.32 0.46 15.50
C GLN A 194 16.83 0.31 15.29
N SER A 195 17.42 -0.77 15.78
CA SER A 195 18.86 -1.02 15.60
C SER A 195 19.26 -1.30 14.14
N VAL A 196 18.31 -1.67 13.30
CA VAL A 196 18.50 -2.05 11.89
C VAL A 196 17.58 -1.28 10.93
N SER A 197 16.88 -0.25 11.42
CA SER A 197 15.92 0.48 10.61
C SER A 197 15.96 1.97 10.86
N VAL A 198 15.48 2.71 9.88
CA VAL A 198 15.05 4.11 10.02
C VAL A 198 13.61 4.22 9.54
N THR A 199 12.82 4.98 10.28
CA THR A 199 11.45 5.32 9.89
C THR A 199 11.38 6.82 9.64
N ILE A 200 10.77 7.22 8.53
CA ILE A 200 10.50 8.62 8.24
C ILE A 200 9.10 8.79 7.66
N SER A 201 8.33 9.65 8.30
CA SER A 201 7.02 10.04 7.80
C SER A 201 7.13 11.13 6.72
N LYS A 202 6.09 11.29 5.91
CA LYS A 202 6.01 12.38 4.93
C LYS A 202 6.15 13.75 5.58
N ASN A 203 5.49 13.95 6.71
CA ASN A 203 5.48 15.24 7.40
C ASN A 203 6.86 15.63 7.94
N GLU A 204 7.70 14.65 8.25
CA GLU A 204 9.09 14.89 8.66
C GLU A 204 10.03 15.09 7.47
N ALA A 205 9.69 14.50 6.32
CA ALA A 205 10.53 14.48 5.13
C ALA A 205 10.27 15.64 4.17
N LEU A 206 9.01 16.09 4.07
CA LEU A 206 8.54 16.98 3.02
C LEU A 206 7.72 18.11 3.62
N ASP A 207 7.92 19.31 3.08
CA ASP A 207 7.04 20.45 3.32
C ASP A 207 5.78 20.28 2.44
N LEU A 208 4.81 19.56 2.98
CA LEU A 208 3.55 19.31 2.28
C LEU A 208 2.45 20.24 2.79
N PRO A 209 1.52 20.67 1.93
CA PRO A 209 0.38 21.46 2.36
C PRO A 209 -0.50 20.67 3.35
N ASP A 210 -1.36 21.38 4.07
CA ASP A 210 -2.29 20.78 5.01
C ASP A 210 -3.16 19.69 4.36
N ILE A 211 -3.47 18.65 5.13
CA ILE A 211 -4.42 17.61 4.76
C ILE A 211 -5.55 17.53 5.77
N THR A 212 -6.78 17.42 5.29
CA THR A 212 -7.97 17.27 6.13
C THR A 212 -8.74 16.02 5.76
N TYR A 213 -9.32 15.37 6.75
CA TYR A 213 -10.13 14.15 6.58
C TYR A 213 -11.55 14.41 7.05
N GLN A 214 -12.53 13.94 6.27
CA GLN A 214 -13.94 14.03 6.59
C GLN A 214 -14.67 12.73 6.25
N PHE A 215 -15.37 12.14 7.22
CA PHE A 215 -16.32 11.08 6.95
C PHE A 215 -17.65 11.64 6.44
N ILE A 216 -18.09 11.11 5.30
CA ILE A 216 -19.44 11.35 4.79
C ILE A 216 -20.28 10.12 5.12
N ASN A 217 -21.21 10.27 6.06
CA ASN A 217 -21.98 9.17 6.61
C ASN A 217 -23.29 8.95 5.88
N PHE A 218 -23.55 7.70 5.52
CA PHE A 218 -24.79 7.27 4.86
C PHE A 218 -25.54 6.25 5.73
N LYS A 219 -26.85 6.04 5.44
CA LYS A 219 -27.65 4.99 6.07
C LYS A 219 -27.64 3.73 5.21
N PRO A 220 -27.82 2.53 5.80
CA PRO A 220 -27.90 1.30 5.01
C PRO A 220 -29.06 1.32 4.02
N SER A 221 -28.82 0.86 2.79
CA SER A 221 -29.85 0.69 1.79
C SER A 221 -30.87 -0.39 2.16
N LYS A 222 -31.99 -0.47 1.42
CA LYS A 222 -32.94 -1.59 1.57
C LYS A 222 -32.32 -2.88 1.07
N GLU A 223 -31.62 -2.84 -0.04
CA GLU A 223 -30.94 -3.96 -0.69
C GLU A 223 -29.90 -4.58 0.25
N TYR A 224 -29.10 -3.78 0.94
CA TYR A 224 -28.17 -4.25 1.97
C TYR A 224 -28.85 -5.09 3.03
N ARG A 225 -30.01 -4.62 3.53
CA ARG A 225 -30.77 -5.30 4.59
C ARG A 225 -31.35 -6.63 4.11
N VAL A 226 -31.84 -6.66 2.87
CA VAL A 226 -32.35 -7.89 2.22
C VAL A 226 -31.22 -8.89 2.07
N ILE A 227 -30.08 -8.52 1.45
CA ILE A 227 -28.94 -9.43 1.28
C ILE A 227 -28.44 -9.95 2.63
N LYS A 228 -28.34 -9.08 3.64
CA LYS A 228 -27.86 -9.48 4.98
C LYS A 228 -28.76 -10.51 5.63
N LYS A 229 -30.08 -10.39 5.44
CA LYS A 229 -31.07 -11.24 6.07
C LYS A 229 -31.35 -12.50 5.25
N ASP A 230 -31.66 -12.32 3.97
CA ASP A 230 -32.25 -13.35 3.13
C ASP A 230 -31.21 -14.03 2.20
N ARG A 231 -30.04 -13.41 2.04
CA ARG A 231 -28.94 -13.85 1.15
C ARG A 231 -29.35 -14.00 -0.32
N VAL A 232 -30.42 -13.32 -0.72
CA VAL A 232 -30.93 -13.27 -2.10
C VAL A 232 -31.36 -11.84 -2.41
N LEU A 233 -31.08 -11.37 -3.64
CA LEU A 233 -31.58 -10.11 -4.16
C LEU A 233 -31.76 -10.25 -5.67
N ASP A 234 -32.94 -9.92 -6.22
CA ASP A 234 -33.25 -9.95 -7.64
C ASP A 234 -32.80 -11.26 -8.32
N ASP A 235 -33.21 -12.40 -7.73
CA ASP A 235 -32.84 -13.77 -8.18
C ASP A 235 -31.33 -14.11 -8.17
N VAL A 236 -30.52 -13.27 -7.52
CA VAL A 236 -29.10 -13.54 -7.30
C VAL A 236 -28.87 -14.08 -5.90
N ASP A 237 -28.31 -15.30 -5.82
CA ASP A 237 -27.92 -15.94 -4.57
C ASP A 237 -26.55 -15.48 -4.07
N TYR A 238 -26.49 -15.05 -2.82
CA TYR A 238 -25.26 -14.73 -2.08
C TYR A 238 -24.88 -15.91 -1.16
N ASP A 239 -24.72 -17.08 -1.77
CA ASP A 239 -24.57 -18.38 -1.12
C ASP A 239 -23.16 -18.63 -0.53
N SER A 240 -22.15 -17.94 -1.03
CA SER A 240 -20.79 -18.03 -0.51
C SER A 240 -20.39 -16.75 0.25
N SER A 241 -19.50 -16.89 1.25
CA SER A 241 -18.96 -15.78 2.01
C SER A 241 -18.39 -14.66 1.14
N ALA A 242 -17.68 -15.02 0.06
CA ALA A 242 -17.10 -14.05 -0.85
C ALA A 242 -18.18 -13.27 -1.62
N LYS A 243 -19.21 -13.94 -2.15
CA LYS A 243 -20.34 -13.29 -2.82
C LYS A 243 -21.12 -12.41 -1.83
N LEU A 244 -21.38 -12.93 -0.63
CA LEU A 244 -22.11 -12.21 0.41
C LEU A 244 -21.39 -10.91 0.81
N LEU A 245 -20.10 -10.97 1.13
CA LEU A 245 -19.32 -9.79 1.49
C LEU A 245 -19.20 -8.79 0.33
N SER A 246 -19.03 -9.29 -0.91
CA SER A 246 -19.03 -8.44 -2.09
C SER A 246 -20.37 -7.72 -2.29
N GLY A 247 -21.49 -8.45 -2.17
CA GLY A 247 -22.85 -7.88 -2.24
C GLY A 247 -23.13 -6.88 -1.14
N LEU A 248 -22.85 -7.22 0.12
CA LEU A 248 -23.02 -6.33 1.26
C LEU A 248 -22.21 -5.03 1.11
N ARG A 249 -21.01 -5.12 0.56
CA ARG A 249 -20.15 -3.95 0.34
C ARG A 249 -20.67 -3.09 -0.81
N TYR A 250 -21.06 -3.70 -1.93
CA TYR A 250 -21.60 -2.96 -3.07
C TYR A 250 -22.94 -2.30 -2.71
N TYR A 251 -23.87 -3.05 -2.14
CA TYR A 251 -25.20 -2.58 -1.80
C TYR A 251 -25.29 -1.83 -0.45
N ALA A 252 -24.18 -1.47 0.16
CA ALA A 252 -24.20 -0.70 1.40
C ALA A 252 -25.08 0.56 1.26
N ASN A 253 -24.80 1.41 0.29
CA ASN A 253 -25.71 2.47 -0.19
C ASN A 253 -25.16 3.14 -1.48
N GLN A 254 -25.52 2.65 -2.66
CA GLN A 254 -25.09 3.27 -3.91
C GLN A 254 -25.89 4.55 -4.21
N LYS A 255 -27.20 4.54 -3.97
CA LYS A 255 -28.10 5.63 -4.36
C LYS A 255 -27.71 6.97 -3.72
N ASP A 256 -27.57 6.99 -2.39
CA ASP A 256 -27.29 8.25 -1.69
C ASP A 256 -25.83 8.69 -1.89
N LYS A 257 -24.91 7.74 -2.04
CA LYS A 257 -23.51 8.04 -2.40
C LYS A 257 -23.41 8.71 -3.77
N LEU A 258 -24.14 8.21 -4.78
CA LEU A 258 -24.16 8.82 -6.12
C LEU A 258 -24.78 10.21 -6.09
N ALA A 259 -25.90 10.37 -5.39
CA ALA A 259 -26.55 11.68 -5.25
C ALA A 259 -25.59 12.68 -4.58
N TYR A 260 -24.97 12.30 -3.46
CA TYR A 260 -24.00 13.16 -2.79
C TYR A 260 -22.79 13.47 -3.69
N THR A 261 -22.30 12.48 -4.43
CA THR A 261 -21.16 12.69 -5.35
C THR A 261 -21.51 13.64 -6.49
N GLN A 262 -22.74 13.57 -6.99
CA GLN A 262 -23.22 14.51 -8.00
C GLN A 262 -23.24 15.94 -7.45
N ASP A 263 -23.86 16.17 -6.29
CA ASP A 263 -23.91 17.48 -5.63
C ASP A 263 -22.51 18.01 -5.31
N PHE A 264 -21.62 17.14 -4.81
CA PHE A 264 -20.23 17.48 -4.51
C PHE A 264 -19.47 17.91 -5.77
N LEU A 265 -19.58 17.15 -6.85
CA LEU A 265 -18.89 17.46 -8.11
C LEU A 265 -19.47 18.71 -8.77
N GLU A 266 -20.77 18.96 -8.66
CA GLU A 266 -21.40 20.20 -9.15
C GLU A 266 -20.87 21.42 -8.38
N GLY A 267 -20.65 21.27 -7.07
CA GLY A 267 -20.19 22.34 -6.18
C GLY A 267 -18.69 22.66 -6.26
N THR A 268 -17.88 21.90 -6.99
CA THR A 268 -16.43 22.12 -7.07
C THR A 268 -15.92 22.25 -8.51
N SER A 269 -14.99 23.19 -8.73
CA SER A 269 -14.18 23.28 -9.95
C SER A 269 -12.76 22.72 -9.77
N ARG A 270 -12.44 22.19 -8.59
CA ARG A 270 -11.14 21.57 -8.32
C ARG A 270 -10.99 20.23 -9.02
N ASN A 271 -9.77 19.74 -9.11
CA ASN A 271 -9.48 18.42 -9.62
C ASN A 271 -9.73 17.39 -8.54
N VAL A 272 -10.61 16.45 -8.82
CA VAL A 272 -11.06 15.41 -7.88
C VAL A 272 -10.50 14.06 -8.32
N VAL A 273 -9.95 13.29 -7.42
CA VAL A 273 -9.70 11.86 -7.63
C VAL A 273 -10.68 11.03 -6.80
N ILE A 274 -11.31 10.04 -7.43
CA ILE A 274 -12.26 9.12 -6.79
C ILE A 274 -11.70 7.70 -6.86
N PHE A 275 -11.41 7.12 -5.69
CA PHE A 275 -11.02 5.72 -5.57
C PHE A 275 -12.26 4.84 -5.40
N TYR A 276 -12.35 3.79 -6.22
CA TYR A 276 -13.50 2.89 -6.27
C TYR A 276 -13.06 1.41 -6.35
N ASN A 277 -14.01 0.48 -6.12
CA ASN A 277 -13.75 -0.96 -6.17
C ASN A 277 -14.50 -1.68 -7.30
N PHE A 278 -15.76 -1.34 -7.54
CA PHE A 278 -16.65 -2.12 -8.42
C PHE A 278 -16.79 -1.49 -9.81
N LYS A 279 -16.94 -2.36 -10.83
CA LYS A 279 -17.13 -1.88 -12.21
C LYS A 279 -18.38 -1.02 -12.38
N GLN A 280 -19.47 -1.36 -11.70
CA GLN A 280 -20.70 -0.59 -11.78
C GLN A 280 -20.53 0.82 -11.19
N GLU A 281 -19.72 0.95 -10.11
CA GLU A 281 -19.43 2.25 -9.52
C GLU A 281 -18.79 3.21 -10.53
N VAL A 282 -17.84 2.72 -11.33
CA VAL A 282 -17.18 3.59 -12.32
C VAL A 282 -18.11 3.98 -13.47
N GLU A 283 -19.04 3.11 -13.88
CA GLU A 283 -20.02 3.42 -14.91
C GLU A 283 -20.94 4.57 -14.45
N ASP A 284 -21.48 4.46 -13.24
CA ASP A 284 -22.36 5.46 -12.64
C ASP A 284 -21.62 6.79 -12.40
N LEU A 285 -20.38 6.75 -11.93
CA LEU A 285 -19.54 7.94 -11.72
C LEU A 285 -19.15 8.63 -13.04
N LEU A 286 -18.90 7.86 -14.10
CA LEU A 286 -18.65 8.39 -15.43
C LEU A 286 -19.88 9.13 -15.98
N ASP A 287 -21.08 8.61 -15.75
CA ASP A 287 -22.31 9.26 -16.20
C ASP A 287 -22.56 10.57 -15.47
N ILE A 288 -22.29 10.64 -14.17
CA ILE A 288 -22.33 11.88 -13.39
C ILE A 288 -21.32 12.88 -13.94
N ALA A 289 -20.06 12.47 -14.11
CA ALA A 289 -18.99 13.35 -14.57
C ALA A 289 -19.28 13.94 -15.97
N LYS A 290 -19.84 13.13 -16.90
CA LYS A 290 -20.25 13.58 -18.22
C LYS A 290 -21.40 14.59 -18.17
N LYS A 291 -22.42 14.32 -17.32
CA LYS A 291 -23.57 15.24 -17.15
C LYS A 291 -23.14 16.60 -16.62
N LEU A 292 -22.09 16.66 -15.83
CA LEU A 292 -21.54 17.88 -15.23
C LEU A 292 -20.42 18.53 -16.08
N ASP A 293 -20.20 18.05 -17.30
CA ASP A 293 -19.15 18.53 -18.21
C ASP A 293 -17.75 18.59 -17.57
N LYS A 294 -17.44 17.54 -16.75
CA LYS A 294 -16.11 17.40 -16.12
C LYS A 294 -15.11 16.85 -17.12
N LYS A 295 -13.86 17.31 -17.04
CA LYS A 295 -12.74 16.65 -17.73
C LYS A 295 -12.47 15.30 -17.06
N ILE A 296 -12.56 14.21 -17.81
CA ILE A 296 -12.54 12.86 -17.25
C ILE A 296 -11.22 12.16 -17.55
N TYR A 297 -10.59 11.62 -16.49
CA TYR A 297 -9.45 10.71 -16.55
C TYR A 297 -9.80 9.38 -15.88
N GLN A 298 -9.16 8.30 -16.30
CA GLN A 298 -9.46 6.97 -15.76
C GLN A 298 -8.22 6.08 -15.69
N VAL A 299 -8.06 5.40 -14.55
CA VAL A 299 -7.04 4.36 -14.34
C VAL A 299 -7.70 3.09 -13.80
N SER A 300 -7.70 2.03 -14.61
CA SER A 300 -8.25 0.72 -14.26
C SER A 300 -7.48 -0.38 -15.00
N GLY A 301 -7.82 -1.65 -14.78
CA GLY A 301 -7.15 -2.80 -15.43
C GLY A 301 -7.22 -2.81 -16.97
N GLY A 302 -8.10 -2.01 -17.58
CA GLY A 302 -8.29 -1.93 -19.05
C GLY A 302 -8.18 -0.53 -19.63
N LYS A 303 -8.07 0.51 -18.80
CA LYS A 303 -7.98 1.91 -19.25
C LYS A 303 -6.90 2.66 -18.47
N PHE A 304 -6.10 3.44 -19.19
CA PHE A 304 -5.11 4.32 -18.62
C PHE A 304 -5.15 5.67 -19.36
N SER A 305 -5.67 6.68 -18.69
CA SER A 305 -5.72 8.04 -19.20
C SER A 305 -5.45 8.99 -18.04
N LEU A 306 -4.36 9.72 -18.10
CA LEU A 306 -3.98 10.77 -17.16
C LEU A 306 -3.46 11.98 -17.96
N PRO A 307 -3.53 13.21 -17.43
CA PRO A 307 -2.90 14.36 -18.06
C PRO A 307 -1.37 14.25 -18.01
N ASP A 308 -0.69 14.76 -19.02
CA ASP A 308 0.76 14.90 -18.95
C ASP A 308 1.15 15.90 -17.85
N LYS A 309 2.32 15.72 -17.25
CA LYS A 309 2.78 16.60 -16.15
C LYS A 309 2.90 18.07 -16.56
N THR A 310 3.26 18.30 -17.80
CA THR A 310 3.36 19.65 -18.38
C THR A 310 2.00 20.37 -18.41
N ASP A 311 0.91 19.61 -18.48
CA ASP A 311 -0.45 20.15 -18.58
C ASP A 311 -1.10 20.37 -17.20
N TRP A 312 -0.50 19.87 -16.12
CA TRP A 312 -1.10 19.93 -14.77
C TRP A 312 -1.53 21.33 -14.31
N PRO A 313 -0.76 22.42 -14.58
CA PRO A 313 -1.18 23.77 -14.21
C PRO A 313 -2.50 24.20 -14.86
N ASP A 314 -2.80 23.66 -16.05
CA ASP A 314 -3.99 24.01 -16.85
C ASP A 314 -5.15 23.02 -16.64
N VAL A 315 -4.93 21.94 -15.85
CA VAL A 315 -5.99 20.99 -15.52
C VAL A 315 -6.86 21.56 -14.42
N THR A 316 -8.11 21.86 -14.76
CA THR A 316 -9.15 22.31 -13.83
C THR A 316 -10.44 21.56 -14.10
N ASN A 317 -11.36 21.56 -13.15
CA ASN A 317 -12.69 20.98 -13.28
C ASN A 317 -12.67 19.51 -13.76
N SER A 318 -11.73 18.71 -13.20
CA SER A 318 -11.52 17.34 -13.64
C SER A 318 -11.94 16.31 -12.59
N VAL A 319 -12.30 15.11 -13.07
CA VAL A 319 -12.54 13.91 -12.26
C VAL A 319 -11.65 12.79 -12.76
N THR A 320 -10.81 12.25 -11.86
CA THR A 320 -9.97 11.10 -12.13
C THR A 320 -10.51 9.89 -11.38
N LEU A 321 -10.97 8.88 -12.09
CA LEU A 321 -11.52 7.66 -11.53
C LEU A 321 -10.44 6.58 -11.46
N VAL A 322 -10.11 6.12 -10.26
CA VAL A 322 -9.01 5.17 -10.02
C VAL A 322 -9.50 3.93 -9.31
N GLN A 323 -9.35 2.78 -9.95
CA GLN A 323 -9.56 1.49 -9.29
C GLN A 323 -8.35 1.18 -8.38
N TYR A 324 -8.58 0.83 -7.10
CA TYR A 324 -7.48 0.62 -6.15
C TYR A 324 -6.38 -0.31 -6.68
N GLN A 325 -6.76 -1.44 -7.26
CA GLN A 325 -5.78 -2.42 -7.78
C GLN A 325 -4.94 -1.88 -8.94
N ALA A 326 -5.49 -0.99 -9.75
CA ALA A 326 -4.78 -0.34 -10.85
C ALA A 326 -3.97 0.87 -10.37
N GLY A 327 -4.38 1.50 -9.28
CA GLY A 327 -3.67 2.61 -8.64
C GLY A 327 -2.35 2.20 -7.95
N SER A 328 -2.07 0.89 -7.81
CA SER A 328 -0.75 0.40 -7.39
C SER A 328 0.35 0.64 -8.45
N ALA A 329 -0.03 0.83 -9.71
CA ALA A 329 0.85 1.27 -10.78
C ALA A 329 1.35 2.70 -10.50
N GLY A 330 2.63 3.01 -10.59
CA GLY A 330 3.33 4.25 -10.23
C GLY A 330 2.73 5.59 -10.67
N ILE A 331 1.38 5.71 -10.71
CA ILE A 331 0.66 6.91 -11.14
C ILE A 331 0.89 8.08 -10.20
N GLU A 332 0.81 9.27 -10.75
CA GLU A 332 0.98 10.54 -10.05
C GLU A 332 -0.27 11.38 -10.19
N LEU A 333 -0.82 11.84 -9.07
CA LEU A 333 -2.10 12.51 -8.97
C LEU A 333 -2.02 13.84 -8.19
N GLN A 334 -0.82 14.46 -8.11
CA GLN A 334 -0.62 15.70 -7.35
C GLN A 334 -1.43 16.89 -7.91
N TYR A 335 -1.90 16.82 -9.15
CA TYR A 335 -2.83 17.82 -9.69
C TYR A 335 -4.24 17.73 -9.07
N CYS A 336 -4.57 16.65 -8.34
CA CYS A 336 -5.82 16.50 -7.60
C CYS A 336 -5.63 16.94 -6.14
N SER A 337 -6.46 17.84 -5.67
CA SER A 337 -6.49 18.30 -4.27
C SER A 337 -7.70 17.80 -3.49
N GLU A 338 -8.70 17.25 -4.16
CA GLU A 338 -9.86 16.59 -3.56
C GLU A 338 -9.76 15.09 -3.78
N VAL A 339 -9.76 14.33 -2.70
CA VAL A 339 -9.62 12.86 -2.72
C VAL A 339 -10.86 12.21 -2.14
N VAL A 340 -11.57 11.43 -2.94
CA VAL A 340 -12.79 10.74 -2.51
C VAL A 340 -12.53 9.23 -2.46
N TYR A 341 -12.78 8.63 -1.32
CA TYR A 341 -12.86 7.18 -1.14
C TYR A 341 -14.32 6.77 -1.18
N TYR A 342 -14.79 6.39 -2.37
CA TYR A 342 -16.19 6.07 -2.64
C TYR A 342 -16.63 4.75 -1.97
N THR A 343 -15.79 3.72 -2.05
CA THR A 343 -15.95 2.45 -1.34
C THR A 343 -14.60 2.06 -0.74
N PRO A 344 -14.47 1.79 0.57
CA PRO A 344 -13.18 1.51 1.18
C PRO A 344 -12.55 0.21 0.67
N THR A 345 -11.23 0.14 0.61
CA THR A 345 -10.48 -1.08 0.36
C THR A 345 -10.32 -1.91 1.64
N TYR A 346 -10.11 -3.23 1.52
CA TYR A 346 -9.80 -4.10 2.66
C TYR A 346 -8.35 -4.01 3.12
N SER A 347 -7.46 -3.51 2.27
CA SER A 347 -6.03 -3.43 2.52
C SER A 347 -5.63 -2.04 3.02
N TYR A 348 -5.02 -1.97 4.19
CA TYR A 348 -4.42 -0.75 4.69
C TYR A 348 -3.27 -0.27 3.79
N GLY A 349 -2.49 -1.21 3.24
CA GLY A 349 -1.43 -0.88 2.29
C GLY A 349 -1.95 -0.18 1.03
N ASP A 350 -3.05 -0.70 0.44
CA ASP A 350 -3.67 -0.08 -0.75
C ASP A 350 -4.25 1.30 -0.43
N TYR A 351 -4.86 1.47 0.75
CA TYR A 351 -5.36 2.76 1.22
C TYR A 351 -4.23 3.79 1.34
N GLN A 352 -3.14 3.44 2.02
CA GLN A 352 -1.97 4.31 2.19
C GLN A 352 -1.29 4.64 0.85
N GLN A 353 -1.16 3.66 -0.04
CA GLN A 353 -0.59 3.87 -1.36
C GLN A 353 -1.45 4.78 -2.22
N SER A 354 -2.78 4.61 -2.20
CA SER A 354 -3.70 5.45 -2.96
C SER A 354 -3.64 6.92 -2.52
N LEU A 355 -3.63 7.19 -1.21
CA LEU A 355 -3.43 8.53 -0.69
C LEU A 355 -2.07 9.10 -1.11
N GLY A 356 -1.04 8.28 -1.07
CA GLY A 356 0.30 8.65 -1.47
C GLY A 356 0.47 8.98 -2.96
N ARG A 357 -0.54 8.81 -3.79
CA ARG A 357 -0.52 9.23 -5.19
C ARG A 357 -0.87 10.71 -5.35
N ALA A 358 -1.79 11.22 -4.56
CA ALA A 358 -2.21 12.63 -4.57
C ALA A 358 -1.45 13.48 -3.54
N TYR A 359 -1.24 12.95 -2.34
CA TYR A 359 -0.54 13.65 -1.25
C TYR A 359 0.92 13.20 -1.16
N ARG A 360 1.78 13.86 -1.92
CA ARG A 360 3.22 13.58 -2.02
C ARG A 360 3.96 14.83 -2.50
N ASN A 361 5.30 14.75 -2.57
CA ASN A 361 6.13 15.84 -3.09
C ASN A 361 5.62 16.34 -4.46
N GLY A 362 5.50 17.65 -4.61
CA GLY A 362 4.88 18.31 -5.76
C GLY A 362 3.37 18.57 -5.62
N GLN A 363 2.77 18.26 -4.46
CA GLN A 363 1.43 18.75 -4.12
C GLN A 363 1.53 20.15 -3.54
N GLU A 364 0.92 21.12 -4.22
CA GLU A 364 0.99 22.55 -3.84
C GLU A 364 -0.28 23.02 -3.14
N ASN A 365 -1.37 22.27 -3.24
CA ASN A 365 -2.67 22.63 -2.70
C ASN A 365 -2.99 21.85 -1.43
N LYS A 366 -3.73 22.51 -0.51
CA LYS A 366 -4.35 21.82 0.62
C LYS A 366 -5.20 20.66 0.12
N VAL A 367 -4.97 19.46 0.68
CA VAL A 367 -5.68 18.24 0.27
C VAL A 367 -6.86 17.98 1.20
N SER A 368 -8.04 17.77 0.62
CA SER A 368 -9.25 17.36 1.35
C SER A 368 -9.59 15.91 1.01
N VAL A 369 -9.71 15.08 2.03
CA VAL A 369 -10.00 13.64 1.89
C VAL A 369 -11.40 13.36 2.40
N TYR A 370 -12.27 12.87 1.52
CA TYR A 370 -13.65 12.49 1.82
C TYR A 370 -13.77 10.97 1.85
N GLN A 371 -14.16 10.43 2.98
CA GLN A 371 -14.28 9.00 3.22
C GLN A 371 -15.75 8.63 3.34
N TYR A 372 -16.31 7.96 2.32
CA TYR A 372 -17.71 7.55 2.33
C TYR A 372 -17.88 6.34 3.23
N LYS A 373 -18.79 6.45 4.19
CA LYS A 373 -19.03 5.43 5.21
C LYS A 373 -20.54 5.21 5.42
N THR A 374 -21.00 4.01 5.16
CA THR A 374 -22.36 3.62 5.46
C THR A 374 -22.42 2.99 6.86
N LEU A 375 -23.05 3.69 7.79
CA LEU A 375 -23.12 3.30 9.21
C LEU A 375 -23.89 2.00 9.41
N GLY A 376 -23.47 1.17 10.37
CA GLY A 376 -24.09 -0.13 10.67
C GLY A 376 -23.89 -1.20 9.59
N THR A 377 -22.95 -1.00 8.68
CA THR A 377 -22.62 -1.94 7.60
C THR A 377 -21.18 -2.43 7.68
N VAL A 378 -20.83 -3.35 6.76
CA VAL A 378 -19.44 -3.81 6.60
C VAL A 378 -18.46 -2.67 6.31
N GLU A 379 -18.90 -1.59 5.66
CA GLU A 379 -18.02 -0.45 5.37
C GLU A 379 -17.53 0.24 6.65
N GLU A 380 -18.38 0.35 7.66
CA GLU A 380 -17.98 0.93 8.95
C GLU A 380 -16.89 0.09 9.62
N GLU A 381 -16.99 -1.23 9.57
CA GLU A 381 -15.97 -2.12 10.15
C GLU A 381 -14.67 -2.11 9.33
N VAL A 382 -14.77 -1.96 7.99
CA VAL A 382 -13.60 -1.77 7.14
C VAL A 382 -12.88 -0.47 7.49
N TRP A 383 -13.61 0.64 7.65
CA TRP A 383 -13.01 1.92 8.04
C TRP A 383 -12.35 1.84 9.42
N LYS A 384 -12.96 1.16 10.40
CA LYS A 384 -12.34 0.94 11.72
C LYS A 384 -11.01 0.19 11.62
N ALA A 385 -10.92 -0.84 10.78
CA ALA A 385 -9.67 -1.56 10.56
C ALA A 385 -8.60 -0.64 9.94
N LEU A 386 -8.98 0.13 8.91
CA LEU A 386 -8.07 1.08 8.26
C LEU A 386 -7.59 2.20 9.21
N GLU A 387 -8.47 2.72 10.09
CA GLU A 387 -8.10 3.69 11.14
C GLU A 387 -7.10 3.09 12.13
N ASN A 388 -7.23 1.80 12.45
CA ASN A 388 -6.29 1.05 13.28
C ASN A 388 -5.01 0.63 12.54
N LYS A 389 -4.86 1.02 11.28
CA LYS A 389 -3.74 0.64 10.40
C LYS A 389 -3.64 -0.86 10.15
N GLU A 390 -4.77 -1.53 10.06
CA GLU A 390 -4.90 -2.98 9.86
C GLU A 390 -5.65 -3.30 8.58
N ASP A 391 -5.32 -4.47 7.99
CA ASP A 391 -6.15 -5.04 6.93
C ASP A 391 -7.46 -5.57 7.52
N PHE A 392 -8.56 -5.38 6.79
CA PHE A 392 -9.85 -5.89 7.23
C PHE A 392 -9.90 -7.43 7.17
N ASP A 393 -10.10 -8.07 8.33
CA ASP A 393 -10.21 -9.53 8.44
C ASP A 393 -11.63 -10.01 8.07
N THR A 394 -11.78 -10.40 6.80
CA THR A 394 -13.07 -10.89 6.27
C THR A 394 -13.56 -12.15 6.98
N LYS A 395 -12.66 -13.05 7.38
CA LYS A 395 -13.02 -14.30 8.08
C LYS A 395 -13.54 -14.01 9.49
N LEU A 396 -12.86 -13.12 10.20
CA LEU A 396 -13.31 -12.72 11.54
C LEU A 396 -14.68 -12.03 11.48
N TYR A 397 -14.90 -11.17 10.48
CA TYR A 397 -16.18 -10.50 10.28
C TYR A 397 -17.30 -11.50 9.97
N GLU A 398 -17.06 -12.46 9.08
CA GLU A 398 -18.01 -13.53 8.77
C GLU A 398 -18.44 -14.30 10.02
N LEU A 399 -17.46 -14.70 10.84
CA LEU A 399 -17.71 -15.46 12.06
C LEU A 399 -18.48 -14.68 13.13
N THR A 400 -18.17 -13.38 13.28
CA THR A 400 -18.70 -12.57 14.41
C THR A 400 -19.98 -11.81 14.08
N LYS A 401 -20.19 -11.43 12.82
CA LYS A 401 -21.28 -10.52 12.42
C LYS A 401 -22.28 -11.12 11.44
N LEU A 402 -21.92 -12.16 10.69
CA LEU A 402 -22.80 -12.78 9.71
C LEU A 402 -23.39 -14.12 10.19
N GLY A 403 -22.93 -14.64 11.32
CA GLY A 403 -23.39 -15.90 11.90
C GLY A 403 -23.05 -17.06 10.97
N GLY A 404 -21.87 -17.67 11.14
CA GLY A 404 -21.45 -18.84 10.37
C GLY A 404 -22.36 -20.03 10.58
#